data_f9a46859fc7aca2ce1e798eac4c970aa
#
_entry.id   f9a46859fc7aca2ce1e798eac4c970aa
#
_cell.length_a   1.000
_cell.length_b   1.000
_cell.length_c   1.000
_cell.angle_alpha   90.00
_cell.angle_beta   90.00
_cell.angle_gamma   90.00
#
_symmetry.space_group_name_H-M   'P 1'
#
loop_
_entity.id
_entity.type
_entity.pdbx_description
1 polymer ?
#
loop_
_entity_poly.entity_id
_entity_poly.type
_entity_poly.pdbx_seq_one_letter_code
_entity_poly.pdbx_strand_id
1 'polypeptide(L)'
;MFCVVYQWKVKSGKENEFRDTWRIITEAIFSQHGSYGSRLHESDQGTWIAYAQWPDRAHWELVEETLGVDLVRARQSDCLLEKVEVLFTLTVTDDLFKPASPKLRVARPSDNIEDVVRFYVDGLGLQELSRFENHQGFDGVMIGSPDSAYHFEFTKCLGHSAGKAPSKDNLIVFYLPDKAGWETAVSRMLSCGYEAVQSFNPYWDVQGKTFEDPDGYRVVLQNSQWPT
;
A
#
# COMPACT_ATOMS: atom_id res chain seq x y z
N MET A 1 8.15 14.71 -3.37
CA MET A 1 8.29 14.31 -1.94
C MET A 1 8.87 15.47 -1.16
N PHE A 2 8.33 15.73 0.01
CA PHE A 2 8.76 16.78 0.94
C PHE A 2 9.28 16.14 2.23
N CYS A 3 10.36 16.66 2.79
CA CYS A 3 10.98 16.08 3.97
C CYS A 3 11.20 17.13 5.05
N VAL A 4 11.09 16.70 6.30
CA VAL A 4 11.32 17.55 7.47
C VAL A 4 12.32 16.88 8.38
N VAL A 5 13.33 17.62 8.79
CA VAL A 5 14.35 17.17 9.74
C VAL A 5 14.10 17.84 11.08
N TYR A 6 13.80 17.01 12.08
CA TYR A 6 13.60 17.42 13.46
C TYR A 6 14.83 17.10 14.31
N GLN A 7 15.05 17.90 15.33
CA GLN A 7 16.05 17.64 16.36
C GLN A 7 15.43 17.76 17.74
N TRP A 8 15.79 16.83 18.62
CA TRP A 8 15.41 16.85 20.03
C TRP A 8 16.63 16.69 20.92
N LYS A 9 16.62 17.44 22.01
CA LYS A 9 17.49 17.18 23.14
C LYS A 9 16.63 16.59 24.25
N VAL A 10 16.83 15.31 24.53
CA VAL A 10 16.07 14.53 25.51
C VAL A 10 16.72 14.67 26.87
N LYS A 11 15.92 14.77 27.93
CA LYS A 11 16.42 14.81 29.30
C LYS A 11 17.05 13.46 29.67
N SER A 12 18.17 13.50 30.38
CA SER A 12 18.88 12.29 30.81
C SER A 12 17.98 11.32 31.57
N GLY A 13 18.01 10.03 31.19
CA GLY A 13 17.20 8.97 31.76
C GLY A 13 15.77 8.90 31.19
N LYS A 14 15.44 9.73 30.18
CA LYS A 14 14.13 9.76 29.52
C LYS A 14 14.14 9.23 28.10
N GLU A 15 15.25 8.68 27.64
CA GLU A 15 15.49 8.27 26.25
C GLU A 15 14.49 7.18 25.79
N ASN A 16 14.22 6.19 26.63
CA ASN A 16 13.27 5.11 26.29
C ASN A 16 11.83 5.63 26.23
N GLU A 17 11.42 6.46 27.20
CA GLU A 17 10.08 7.06 27.22
C GLU A 17 9.87 7.98 26.01
N PHE A 18 10.90 8.73 25.62
CA PHE A 18 10.90 9.54 24.40
C PHE A 18 10.72 8.67 23.15
N ARG A 19 11.48 7.59 23.01
CA ARG A 19 11.38 6.67 21.86
C ARG A 19 10.00 6.06 21.70
N ASP A 20 9.41 5.62 22.82
CA ASP A 20 8.08 5.02 22.80
C ASP A 20 7.00 6.06 22.42
N THR A 21 7.08 7.26 23.01
CA THR A 21 6.18 8.37 22.65
C THR A 21 6.34 8.77 21.20
N TRP A 22 7.58 8.91 20.70
CA TRP A 22 7.87 9.23 19.31
C TRP A 22 7.29 8.19 18.35
N ARG A 23 7.41 6.89 18.68
CA ARG A 23 6.86 5.79 17.87
C ARG A 23 5.34 5.88 17.76
N ILE A 24 4.65 6.00 18.88
CA ILE A 24 3.18 6.09 18.92
C ILE A 24 2.68 7.26 18.07
N ILE A 25 3.29 8.43 18.21
CA ILE A 25 2.93 9.63 17.44
C ILE A 25 3.20 9.43 15.94
N THR A 26 4.36 8.87 15.60
CA THR A 26 4.75 8.65 14.21
C THR A 26 3.83 7.63 13.53
N GLU A 27 3.46 6.55 14.20
CA GLU A 27 2.49 5.55 13.72
C GLU A 27 1.09 6.14 13.50
N ALA A 28 0.63 6.99 14.43
CA ALA A 28 -0.64 7.69 14.30
C ALA A 28 -0.64 8.65 13.08
N ILE A 29 0.42 9.43 12.91
CA ILE A 29 0.59 10.34 11.77
C ILE A 29 0.64 9.55 10.45
N PHE A 30 1.39 8.45 10.41
CA PHE A 30 1.47 7.59 9.23
C PHE A 30 0.10 7.04 8.82
N SER A 31 -0.67 6.52 9.78
CA SER A 31 -1.97 5.88 9.51
C SER A 31 -3.10 6.85 9.19
N GLN A 32 -3.08 8.08 9.72
CA GLN A 32 -4.21 9.01 9.68
C GLN A 32 -4.00 10.23 8.78
N HIS A 33 -2.75 10.60 8.50
CA HIS A 33 -2.41 11.86 7.84
C HIS A 33 -1.57 11.73 6.57
N GLY A 34 -1.40 10.53 6.03
CA GLY A 34 -0.73 10.30 4.75
C GLY A 34 0.78 10.57 4.73
N SER A 35 1.43 10.60 5.90
CA SER A 35 2.89 10.61 5.98
C SER A 35 3.48 9.35 5.36
N TYR A 36 4.64 9.46 4.72
CA TYR A 36 5.41 8.29 4.24
C TYR A 36 6.29 7.67 5.35
N GLY A 37 6.17 8.17 6.59
CA GLY A 37 6.90 7.70 7.74
C GLY A 37 8.11 8.55 8.10
N SER A 38 8.79 8.12 9.15
CA SER A 38 9.96 8.82 9.69
C SER A 38 10.99 7.83 10.23
N ARG A 39 12.25 8.23 10.24
CA ARG A 39 13.34 7.48 10.91
C ARG A 39 13.91 8.32 12.03
N LEU A 40 14.00 7.72 13.21
CA LEU A 40 14.65 8.31 14.37
C LEU A 40 16.09 7.84 14.47
N HIS A 41 17.00 8.77 14.69
CA HIS A 41 18.43 8.54 14.86
C HIS A 41 18.91 9.11 16.19
N GLU A 42 19.84 8.42 16.82
CA GLU A 42 20.60 8.95 17.95
C GLU A 42 22.01 9.26 17.47
N SER A 43 22.48 10.47 17.74
CA SER A 43 23.84 10.89 17.43
C SER A 43 24.81 10.50 18.53
N ASP A 44 26.09 10.42 18.22
CA ASP A 44 27.19 10.16 19.19
C ASP A 44 27.24 11.19 20.34
N GLN A 45 26.58 12.34 20.16
CA GLN A 45 26.50 13.41 21.16
C GLN A 45 25.21 13.37 21.99
N GLY A 46 24.40 12.29 21.89
CA GLY A 46 23.13 12.14 22.60
C GLY A 46 22.00 13.03 22.08
N THR A 47 22.15 13.57 20.87
CA THR A 47 21.10 14.34 20.20
C THR A 47 20.25 13.40 19.35
N TRP A 48 18.95 13.56 19.42
CA TRP A 48 18.00 12.77 18.63
C TRP A 48 17.57 13.55 17.39
N ILE A 49 17.62 12.90 16.24
CA ILE A 49 17.27 13.50 14.94
C ILE A 49 16.29 12.59 14.24
N ALA A 50 15.19 13.15 13.72
CA ALA A 50 14.32 12.40 12.83
C ALA A 50 14.25 13.04 11.45
N TYR A 51 14.16 12.16 10.44
CA TYR A 51 13.92 12.50 9.05
C TYR A 51 12.54 11.98 8.68
N ALA A 52 11.58 12.89 8.53
CA ALA A 52 10.19 12.57 8.19
C ALA A 52 9.90 12.89 6.73
N GLN A 53 9.14 11.99 6.07
CA GLN A 53 8.79 12.09 4.65
C GLN A 53 7.30 12.31 4.45
N TRP A 54 6.94 13.18 3.49
CA TRP A 54 5.58 13.59 3.20
C TRP A 54 5.32 13.65 1.69
N PRO A 55 4.07 13.49 1.22
CA PRO A 55 3.73 13.73 -0.18
C PRO A 55 4.19 15.11 -0.64
N ASP A 56 3.80 16.15 0.10
CA ASP A 56 4.13 17.54 -0.15
C ASP A 56 4.10 18.36 1.16
N ARG A 57 4.38 19.65 1.05
CA ARG A 57 4.39 20.59 2.18
C ARG A 57 3.01 20.76 2.82
N ALA A 58 1.93 20.76 2.02
CA ALA A 58 0.59 21.00 2.52
C ALA A 58 0.11 19.87 3.45
N HIS A 59 0.46 18.62 3.14
CA HIS A 59 0.17 17.48 4.03
C HIS A 59 0.87 17.61 5.38
N TRP A 60 2.12 18.10 5.39
CA TRP A 60 2.83 18.34 6.64
C TRP A 60 2.23 19.47 7.46
N GLU A 61 1.91 20.61 6.84
CA GLU A 61 1.30 21.77 7.50
C GLU A 61 -0.07 21.43 8.09
N LEU A 62 -0.88 20.64 7.37
CA LEU A 62 -2.19 20.20 7.84
C LEU A 62 -2.11 19.39 9.14
N VAL A 63 -1.06 18.59 9.33
CA VAL A 63 -0.87 17.80 10.56
C VAL A 63 -0.58 18.68 11.77
N GLU A 64 0.17 19.75 11.59
CA GLU A 64 0.42 20.73 12.67
C GLU A 64 -0.89 21.38 13.15
N GLU A 65 -1.87 21.55 12.24
CA GLU A 65 -3.18 22.14 12.56
C GLU A 65 -4.17 21.12 13.12
N THR A 66 -4.11 19.86 12.69
CA THR A 66 -5.14 18.82 12.95
C THR A 66 -4.74 17.82 14.04
N LEU A 67 -3.46 17.72 14.38
CA LEU A 67 -3.04 16.94 15.54
C LEU A 67 -3.72 17.51 16.79
N GLY A 68 -4.64 16.74 17.35
CA GLY A 68 -5.34 17.13 18.57
C GLY A 68 -4.37 17.54 19.66
N VAL A 69 -4.80 18.48 20.50
CA VAL A 69 -4.01 19.12 21.58
C VAL A 69 -3.22 18.09 22.44
N ASP A 70 -3.73 16.86 22.56
CA ASP A 70 -3.10 15.80 23.35
C ASP A 70 -1.85 15.19 22.68
N LEU A 71 -1.82 15.04 21.37
CA LEU A 71 -0.65 14.57 20.64
C LEU A 71 0.42 15.67 20.51
N VAL A 72 0.01 16.92 20.39
CA VAL A 72 0.93 18.07 20.43
C VAL A 72 1.56 18.20 21.83
N ARG A 73 0.78 18.01 22.91
CA ARG A 73 1.30 17.97 24.29
C ARG A 73 2.24 16.81 24.53
N ALA A 74 1.95 15.62 24.02
CA ALA A 74 2.87 14.49 24.09
C ALA A 74 4.18 14.75 23.33
N ARG A 75 4.10 15.46 22.21
CA ARG A 75 5.26 15.86 21.40
C ARG A 75 6.12 16.96 22.07
N GLN A 76 5.51 17.79 22.90
CA GLN A 76 6.10 18.91 23.62
C GLN A 76 6.18 18.67 25.14
N SER A 77 6.10 17.39 25.60
CA SER A 77 6.08 17.16 27.02
C SER A 77 7.36 17.67 27.67
N ASP A 78 7.24 18.77 28.42
CA ASP A 78 8.31 19.40 29.19
C ASP A 78 9.00 18.43 30.16
N CYS A 79 8.38 17.26 30.38
CA CYS A 79 8.95 16.19 31.17
C CYS A 79 10.02 15.39 30.45
N LEU A 80 9.98 15.29 29.11
CA LEU A 80 10.88 14.45 28.30
C LEU A 80 11.98 15.23 27.63
N LEU A 81 11.70 16.47 27.22
CA LEU A 81 12.56 17.24 26.32
C LEU A 81 13.18 18.46 27.03
N GLU A 82 14.43 18.76 26.67
CA GLU A 82 15.06 20.05 26.93
C GLU A 82 14.79 21.02 25.77
N LYS A 83 14.75 20.48 24.53
CA LYS A 83 14.56 21.28 23.32
C LYS A 83 14.00 20.44 22.16
N VAL A 84 13.18 21.06 21.33
CA VAL A 84 12.74 20.54 20.04
C VAL A 84 12.89 21.61 18.96
N GLU A 85 13.41 21.24 17.80
CA GLU A 85 13.59 22.14 16.67
C GLU A 85 13.28 21.44 15.34
N VAL A 86 12.70 22.19 14.40
CA VAL A 86 12.73 21.84 12.98
C VAL A 86 14.01 22.44 12.41
N LEU A 87 14.97 21.58 12.06
CA LEU A 87 16.25 22.04 11.50
C LEU A 87 16.12 22.46 10.04
N PHE A 88 15.44 21.62 9.26
CA PHE A 88 15.30 21.82 7.82
C PHE A 88 13.94 21.35 7.31
N THR A 89 13.45 22.05 6.29
CA THR A 89 12.39 21.56 5.39
C THR A 89 13.01 21.44 4.00
N LEU A 90 12.87 20.28 3.36
CA LEU A 90 13.59 19.92 2.17
C LEU A 90 12.62 19.43 1.08
N THR A 91 12.89 19.81 -0.17
CA THR A 91 12.24 19.16 -1.32
C THR A 91 13.24 18.18 -1.92
N VAL A 92 12.82 16.92 -2.09
CA VAL A 92 13.66 15.90 -2.72
C VAL A 92 13.75 16.20 -4.21
N THR A 93 14.96 16.44 -4.70
CA THR A 93 15.26 16.65 -6.13
C THR A 93 15.58 15.33 -6.82
N ASP A 94 16.38 14.47 -6.16
CA ASP A 94 16.81 13.18 -6.65
C ASP A 94 16.67 12.15 -5.52
N ASP A 95 15.93 11.07 -5.77
CA ASP A 95 15.72 9.99 -4.80
C ASP A 95 16.41 8.71 -5.26
N LEU A 96 17.61 8.49 -4.75
CA LEU A 96 18.41 7.29 -5.01
C LEU A 96 18.31 6.25 -3.90
N PHE A 97 17.48 6.48 -2.88
CA PHE A 97 17.25 5.54 -1.77
C PHE A 97 16.28 4.41 -2.11
N LYS A 98 15.56 4.50 -3.22
CA LYS A 98 14.74 3.37 -3.65
C LYS A 98 15.67 2.25 -4.11
N PRO A 99 15.86 1.18 -3.32
CA PRO A 99 16.50 0.00 -3.89
C PRO A 99 15.68 -0.39 -5.11
N ALA A 100 16.34 -0.74 -6.19
CA ALA A 100 15.67 -1.31 -7.36
C ALA A 100 15.03 -2.63 -6.91
N SER A 101 13.82 -2.55 -6.35
CA SER A 101 13.05 -3.74 -6.03
C SER A 101 12.66 -4.40 -7.35
N PRO A 102 12.91 -5.69 -7.53
CA PRO A 102 12.46 -6.38 -8.73
C PRO A 102 10.94 -6.21 -8.84
N LYS A 103 10.47 -5.78 -10.01
CA LYS A 103 9.02 -5.77 -10.28
C LYS A 103 8.59 -7.20 -10.60
N LEU A 104 7.60 -7.70 -9.88
CA LEU A 104 6.99 -8.99 -10.15
C LEU A 104 5.92 -8.83 -11.24
N ARG A 105 6.00 -9.67 -12.28
CA ARG A 105 4.94 -9.84 -13.26
C ARG A 105 4.32 -11.21 -13.09
N VAL A 106 2.99 -11.26 -12.94
CA VAL A 106 2.21 -12.48 -13.03
C VAL A 106 1.56 -12.50 -14.41
N ALA A 107 2.10 -13.32 -15.31
CA ALA A 107 1.56 -13.45 -16.66
C ALA A 107 0.57 -14.63 -16.75
N ARG A 108 -0.59 -14.41 -17.37
CA ARG A 108 -1.63 -15.40 -17.61
C ARG A 108 -2.17 -15.26 -19.02
N PRO A 109 -2.43 -16.38 -19.71
CA PRO A 109 -3.15 -16.34 -20.97
C PRO A 109 -4.64 -16.10 -20.72
N SER A 110 -5.31 -15.45 -21.67
CA SER A 110 -6.77 -15.25 -21.68
C SER A 110 -7.30 -15.32 -23.09
N ASP A 111 -8.46 -15.94 -23.27
CA ASP A 111 -9.16 -15.92 -24.57
C ASP A 111 -9.96 -14.64 -24.79
N ASN A 112 -10.24 -13.88 -23.72
CA ASN A 112 -10.99 -12.62 -23.78
C ASN A 112 -10.40 -11.54 -22.87
N ILE A 113 -9.51 -10.74 -23.42
CA ILE A 113 -8.83 -9.65 -22.70
C ILE A 113 -9.82 -8.63 -22.13
N GLU A 114 -10.89 -8.28 -22.87
CA GLU A 114 -11.85 -7.26 -22.42
C GLU A 114 -12.65 -7.72 -21.18
N ASP A 115 -12.99 -9.00 -21.09
CA ASP A 115 -13.67 -9.53 -19.89
C ASP A 115 -12.73 -9.50 -18.68
N VAL A 116 -11.46 -9.82 -18.89
CA VAL A 116 -10.42 -9.73 -17.85
C VAL A 116 -10.22 -8.27 -17.40
N VAL A 117 -10.14 -7.33 -18.34
CA VAL A 117 -10.04 -5.89 -18.03
C VAL A 117 -11.22 -5.47 -17.15
N ARG A 118 -12.45 -5.80 -17.53
CA ARG A 118 -13.63 -5.48 -16.69
C ARG A 118 -13.53 -6.07 -15.28
N PHE A 119 -13.07 -7.31 -15.15
CA PHE A 119 -12.92 -7.93 -13.84
C PHE A 119 -11.88 -7.24 -12.97
N TYR A 120 -10.68 -7.02 -13.52
CA TYR A 120 -9.56 -6.50 -12.74
C TYR A 120 -9.56 -4.97 -12.60
N VAL A 121 -10.08 -4.23 -13.57
CA VAL A 121 -10.15 -2.76 -13.51
C VAL A 121 -11.46 -2.32 -12.87
N ASP A 122 -12.62 -2.66 -13.44
CA ASP A 122 -13.91 -2.18 -12.92
C ASP A 122 -14.26 -2.87 -11.60
N GLY A 123 -14.07 -4.18 -11.52
CA GLY A 123 -14.38 -4.99 -10.35
C GLY A 123 -13.38 -4.78 -9.21
N LEU A 124 -12.12 -5.12 -9.40
CA LEU A 124 -11.09 -5.04 -8.35
C LEU A 124 -10.58 -3.61 -8.11
N GLY A 125 -10.75 -2.68 -9.08
CA GLY A 125 -10.30 -1.29 -8.98
C GLY A 125 -8.82 -1.11 -9.24
N LEU A 126 -8.19 -2.03 -9.96
CA LEU A 126 -6.84 -1.86 -10.48
C LEU A 126 -6.86 -0.94 -11.71
N GLN A 127 -5.69 -0.58 -12.21
CA GLN A 127 -5.55 0.29 -13.38
C GLN A 127 -4.96 -0.47 -14.56
N GLU A 128 -5.44 -0.18 -15.76
CA GLU A 128 -4.72 -0.56 -16.97
C GLU A 128 -3.45 0.29 -17.07
N LEU A 129 -2.29 -0.36 -17.01
CA LEU A 129 -0.98 0.30 -17.01
C LEU A 129 -0.41 0.43 -18.42
N SER A 130 -0.70 -0.53 -19.29
CA SER A 130 -0.25 -0.57 -20.68
C SER A 130 -1.02 -1.62 -21.45
N ARG A 131 -1.04 -1.48 -22.78
CA ARG A 131 -1.66 -2.44 -23.71
C ARG A 131 -0.80 -2.55 -24.98
N PHE A 132 -0.83 -3.71 -25.62
CA PHE A 132 -0.24 -3.92 -26.94
C PHE A 132 -1.16 -4.81 -27.79
N GLU A 133 -1.09 -4.63 -29.11
CA GLU A 133 -1.83 -5.41 -30.08
C GLU A 133 -0.88 -5.95 -31.16
N ASN A 134 -1.16 -7.16 -31.60
CA ASN A 134 -0.44 -7.87 -32.67
C ASN A 134 1.10 -7.81 -32.54
N HIS A 135 1.61 -7.90 -31.30
CA HIS A 135 3.04 -7.97 -31.07
C HIS A 135 3.49 -9.43 -31.17
N GLN A 136 4.13 -9.80 -32.27
CA GLN A 136 4.58 -11.18 -32.57
C GLN A 136 3.46 -12.22 -32.46
N GLY A 137 2.22 -11.85 -32.86
CA GLY A 137 1.05 -12.75 -32.80
C GLY A 137 0.31 -12.78 -31.47
N PHE A 138 0.61 -11.83 -30.56
CA PHE A 138 -0.07 -11.68 -29.28
C PHE A 138 -0.68 -10.30 -29.12
N ASP A 139 -1.87 -10.27 -28.51
CA ASP A 139 -2.43 -9.08 -27.88
C ASP A 139 -2.22 -9.19 -26.36
N GLY A 140 -2.10 -8.06 -25.65
CA GLY A 140 -1.93 -8.11 -24.22
C GLY A 140 -2.23 -6.83 -23.49
N VAL A 141 -2.51 -6.96 -22.20
CA VAL A 141 -2.78 -5.86 -21.28
C VAL A 141 -2.03 -6.06 -19.97
N MET A 142 -1.43 -4.99 -19.45
CA MET A 142 -0.84 -4.94 -18.13
C MET A 142 -1.78 -4.22 -17.18
N ILE A 143 -2.11 -4.86 -16.06
CA ILE A 143 -3.06 -4.35 -15.06
C ILE A 143 -2.42 -4.37 -13.68
N GLY A 144 -2.55 -3.30 -12.91
CA GLY A 144 -2.00 -3.22 -11.57
C GLY A 144 -2.22 -1.87 -10.91
N SER A 145 -1.39 -1.55 -9.91
CA SER A 145 -1.26 -0.20 -9.37
C SER A 145 0.09 0.38 -9.80
N PRO A 146 0.16 1.63 -10.27
CA PRO A 146 1.40 2.25 -10.75
C PRO A 146 2.55 2.20 -9.74
N ASP A 147 2.21 2.30 -8.44
CA ASP A 147 3.17 2.34 -7.33
C ASP A 147 3.51 0.97 -6.73
N SER A 148 2.85 -0.09 -7.22
CA SER A 148 3.11 -1.45 -6.71
C SER A 148 4.36 -2.07 -7.33
N ALA A 149 5.01 -2.93 -6.54
CA ALA A 149 6.13 -3.76 -7.01
C ALA A 149 5.67 -4.96 -7.87
N TYR A 150 4.37 -5.11 -8.10
CA TYR A 150 3.79 -6.18 -8.91
C TYR A 150 2.77 -5.63 -9.91
N HIS A 151 2.56 -6.39 -10.98
CA HIS A 151 1.46 -6.19 -11.92
C HIS A 151 1.09 -7.52 -12.58
N PHE A 152 -0.10 -7.58 -13.17
CA PHE A 152 -0.57 -8.69 -13.97
C PHE A 152 -0.38 -8.37 -15.45
N GLU A 153 -0.08 -9.39 -16.25
CA GLU A 153 -0.14 -9.33 -17.70
C GLU A 153 -1.09 -10.42 -18.17
N PHE A 154 -2.07 -10.04 -18.99
CA PHE A 154 -2.96 -10.98 -19.64
C PHE A 154 -2.70 -10.95 -21.14
N THR A 155 -2.44 -12.12 -21.73
CA THR A 155 -2.07 -12.23 -23.14
C THR A 155 -3.01 -13.16 -23.89
N LYS A 156 -3.36 -12.78 -25.11
CA LYS A 156 -4.13 -13.60 -26.04
C LYS A 156 -3.24 -13.92 -27.25
N CYS A 157 -3.00 -15.22 -27.49
CA CYS A 157 -2.33 -15.67 -28.69
C CYS A 157 -3.34 -15.77 -29.83
N LEU A 158 -3.06 -15.09 -30.94
CA LEU A 158 -3.95 -15.12 -32.11
C LEU A 158 -4.00 -16.53 -32.71
N GLY A 159 -5.20 -17.06 -32.84
CA GLY A 159 -5.42 -18.41 -33.38
C GLY A 159 -5.22 -19.58 -32.40
N HIS A 160 -5.01 -19.29 -31.10
CA HIS A 160 -4.89 -20.29 -30.05
C HIS A 160 -5.89 -20.02 -28.95
N SER A 161 -6.44 -21.07 -28.32
CA SER A 161 -7.28 -20.96 -27.11
C SER A 161 -6.48 -21.40 -25.89
N ALA A 162 -6.46 -20.53 -24.90
CA ALA A 162 -5.76 -20.78 -23.62
C ALA A 162 -6.55 -21.73 -22.69
N GLY A 163 -7.88 -21.75 -22.84
CA GLY A 163 -8.77 -22.50 -21.95
C GLY A 163 -8.94 -21.85 -20.59
N LYS A 164 -9.34 -22.64 -19.60
CA LYS A 164 -9.65 -22.19 -18.24
C LYS A 164 -8.53 -22.53 -17.26
N ALA A 165 -8.59 -21.91 -16.09
CA ALA A 165 -7.68 -22.20 -14.98
C ALA A 165 -7.61 -23.71 -14.69
N PRO A 166 -6.41 -24.27 -14.48
CA PRO A 166 -6.22 -25.71 -14.32
C PRO A 166 -6.79 -26.23 -12.99
N SER A 167 -6.96 -25.37 -12.00
CA SER A 167 -7.48 -25.74 -10.68
C SER A 167 -8.06 -24.53 -9.95
N LYS A 168 -8.97 -24.81 -9.01
CA LYS A 168 -9.57 -23.80 -8.13
C LYS A 168 -8.65 -23.35 -7.00
N ASP A 169 -7.46 -23.95 -6.90
CA ASP A 169 -6.43 -23.64 -5.91
C ASP A 169 -5.50 -22.50 -6.33
N ASN A 170 -5.57 -22.08 -7.61
CA ASN A 170 -4.79 -20.96 -8.10
C ASN A 170 -5.40 -19.64 -7.61
N LEU A 171 -4.82 -19.08 -6.56
CA LEU A 171 -5.32 -17.91 -5.88
C LEU A 171 -4.40 -16.70 -6.07
N ILE A 172 -5.01 -15.53 -6.20
CA ILE A 172 -4.43 -14.23 -5.94
C ILE A 172 -5.11 -13.70 -4.68
N VAL A 173 -4.35 -13.28 -3.67
CA VAL A 173 -4.91 -12.81 -2.41
C VAL A 173 -4.50 -11.35 -2.19
N PHE A 174 -5.50 -10.48 -2.04
CA PHE A 174 -5.32 -9.11 -1.61
C PHE A 174 -5.69 -8.98 -0.14
N TYR A 175 -4.74 -8.57 0.69
CA TYR A 175 -4.96 -8.30 2.10
C TYR A 175 -5.41 -6.85 2.27
N LEU A 176 -6.60 -6.66 2.82
CA LEU A 176 -7.26 -5.37 3.05
C LEU A 176 -7.61 -5.28 4.55
N PRO A 177 -6.67 -4.84 5.40
CA PRO A 177 -6.84 -4.84 6.85
C PRO A 177 -7.90 -3.85 7.34
N ASP A 178 -8.08 -2.73 6.63
CA ASP A 178 -9.18 -1.81 6.92
C ASP A 178 -10.52 -2.39 6.48
N LYS A 179 -11.43 -2.56 7.45
CA LYS A 179 -12.74 -3.16 7.23
C LYS A 179 -13.60 -2.36 6.26
N ALA A 180 -13.59 -1.04 6.35
CA ALA A 180 -14.39 -0.17 5.47
C ALA A 180 -13.88 -0.24 4.02
N GLY A 181 -12.57 -0.25 3.82
CA GLY A 181 -11.93 -0.44 2.53
C GLY A 181 -12.23 -1.82 1.94
N TRP A 182 -12.21 -2.88 2.77
CA TRP A 182 -12.59 -4.22 2.35
C TRP A 182 -14.06 -4.31 1.93
N GLU A 183 -14.99 -3.77 2.73
CA GLU A 183 -16.43 -3.74 2.41
C GLU A 183 -16.68 -2.98 1.10
N THR A 184 -15.97 -1.88 0.88
CA THR A 184 -16.02 -1.11 -0.37
C THR A 184 -15.56 -1.94 -1.56
N ALA A 185 -14.44 -2.65 -1.45
CA ALA A 185 -13.91 -3.48 -2.52
C ALA A 185 -14.86 -4.64 -2.86
N VAL A 186 -15.41 -5.32 -1.85
CA VAL A 186 -16.40 -6.38 -2.04
C VAL A 186 -17.67 -5.84 -2.70
N SER A 187 -18.19 -4.70 -2.24
CA SER A 187 -19.40 -4.07 -2.81
C SER A 187 -19.19 -3.67 -4.26
N ARG A 188 -18.00 -3.21 -4.64
CA ARG A 188 -17.66 -2.88 -6.03
C ARG A 188 -17.71 -4.14 -6.92
N MET A 189 -17.13 -5.26 -6.50
CA MET A 189 -17.20 -6.53 -7.23
C MET A 189 -18.65 -6.93 -7.47
N LEU A 190 -19.48 -6.91 -6.42
CA LEU A 190 -20.91 -7.27 -6.51
C LEU A 190 -21.68 -6.32 -7.44
N SER A 191 -21.42 -5.02 -7.38
CA SER A 191 -22.09 -4.02 -8.24
C SER A 191 -21.70 -4.14 -9.71
N CYS A 192 -20.50 -4.68 -10.01
CA CYS A 192 -20.08 -5.03 -11.36
C CYS A 192 -20.64 -6.38 -11.85
N GLY A 193 -21.49 -7.05 -11.04
CA GLY A 193 -22.14 -8.30 -11.40
C GLY A 193 -21.33 -9.57 -11.12
N TYR A 194 -20.22 -9.47 -10.39
CA TYR A 194 -19.42 -10.64 -10.00
C TYR A 194 -19.93 -11.19 -8.66
N GLU A 195 -20.30 -12.47 -8.66
CA GLU A 195 -20.76 -13.13 -7.44
C GLU A 195 -19.58 -13.73 -6.66
N ALA A 196 -19.68 -13.68 -5.32
CA ALA A 196 -18.72 -14.37 -4.48
C ALA A 196 -18.96 -15.89 -4.55
N VAL A 197 -17.89 -16.65 -4.70
CA VAL A 197 -17.91 -18.11 -4.73
C VAL A 197 -17.33 -18.69 -3.45
N GLN A 198 -17.71 -19.92 -3.11
CA GLN A 198 -17.10 -20.65 -2.00
C GLN A 198 -15.63 -20.95 -2.34
N SER A 199 -14.74 -20.67 -1.43
CA SER A 199 -13.32 -20.98 -1.58
C SER A 199 -13.08 -22.49 -1.57
N PHE A 200 -12.11 -22.97 -2.33
CA PHE A 200 -11.69 -24.37 -2.26
C PHE A 200 -11.09 -24.69 -0.88
N ASN A 201 -10.22 -23.82 -0.37
CA ASN A 201 -9.75 -23.87 1.01
C ASN A 201 -10.64 -22.97 1.88
N PRO A 202 -11.45 -23.55 2.83
CA PRO A 202 -12.38 -22.79 3.65
C PRO A 202 -11.71 -21.74 4.58
N TYR A 203 -10.40 -21.78 4.73
CA TYR A 203 -9.64 -20.75 5.43
C TYR A 203 -9.94 -19.34 4.88
N TRP A 204 -10.08 -19.22 3.56
CA TRP A 204 -10.34 -17.94 2.88
C TRP A 204 -11.78 -17.43 3.04
N ASP A 205 -12.71 -18.28 3.50
CA ASP A 205 -14.10 -17.87 3.74
C ASP A 205 -14.31 -17.26 5.15
N VAL A 206 -13.34 -17.40 6.07
CA VAL A 206 -13.46 -16.92 7.46
C VAL A 206 -13.48 -15.39 7.53
N GLN A 207 -12.56 -14.74 6.85
CA GLN A 207 -12.41 -13.27 6.83
C GLN A 207 -12.28 -12.72 5.40
N GLY A 208 -12.61 -13.52 4.40
CA GLY A 208 -12.45 -13.17 3.00
C GLY A 208 -13.69 -13.39 2.16
N LYS A 209 -13.63 -12.91 0.93
CA LYS A 209 -14.55 -13.21 -0.16
C LYS A 209 -13.75 -13.58 -1.39
N THR A 210 -14.13 -14.72 -1.99
CA THR A 210 -13.49 -15.22 -3.21
C THR A 210 -14.36 -14.91 -4.42
N PHE A 211 -13.74 -14.40 -5.46
CA PHE A 211 -14.37 -14.16 -6.76
C PHE A 211 -13.61 -14.94 -7.82
N GLU A 212 -14.33 -15.44 -8.83
CA GLU A 212 -13.76 -16.19 -9.96
C GLU A 212 -13.71 -15.27 -11.18
N ASP A 213 -12.53 -15.13 -11.79
CA ASP A 213 -12.35 -14.32 -12.98
C ASP A 213 -12.90 -15.03 -14.23
N PRO A 214 -13.02 -14.35 -15.38
CA PRO A 214 -13.55 -14.92 -16.60
C PRO A 214 -12.83 -16.19 -17.09
N ASP A 215 -11.56 -16.37 -16.73
CA ASP A 215 -10.76 -17.54 -17.10
C ASP A 215 -10.76 -18.64 -16.02
N GLY A 216 -11.51 -18.44 -14.92
CA GLY A 216 -11.66 -19.40 -13.84
C GLY A 216 -10.59 -19.32 -12.76
N TYR A 217 -9.68 -18.33 -12.83
CA TYR A 217 -8.76 -18.05 -11.72
C TYR A 217 -9.47 -17.31 -10.60
N ARG A 218 -8.99 -17.52 -9.38
CA ARG A 218 -9.68 -16.99 -8.20
C ARG A 218 -8.89 -15.87 -7.53
N VAL A 219 -9.63 -14.87 -7.12
CA VAL A 219 -9.14 -13.73 -6.37
C VAL A 219 -9.84 -13.68 -5.03
N VAL A 220 -9.05 -13.61 -3.96
CA VAL A 220 -9.53 -13.46 -2.58
C VAL A 220 -9.29 -12.03 -2.11
N LEU A 221 -10.35 -11.39 -1.64
CA LEU A 221 -10.27 -10.14 -0.88
C LEU A 221 -10.30 -10.52 0.60
N GLN A 222 -9.14 -10.46 1.29
CA GLN A 222 -8.97 -10.93 2.66
C GLN A 222 -8.96 -9.75 3.63
N ASN A 223 -9.91 -9.72 4.58
CA ASN A 223 -9.96 -8.68 5.61
C ASN A 223 -9.04 -9.04 6.78
N SER A 224 -7.75 -9.00 6.54
CA SER A 224 -6.73 -9.17 7.58
C SER A 224 -5.43 -8.50 7.16
N GLN A 225 -4.53 -8.29 8.11
CA GLN A 225 -3.13 -7.96 7.81
C GLN A 225 -2.40 -9.20 7.32
N TRP A 226 -1.39 -9.00 6.47
CA TRP A 226 -0.42 -10.06 6.20
C TRP A 226 0.33 -10.36 7.52
N PRO A 227 0.33 -11.61 8.01
CA PRO A 227 1.10 -11.96 9.20
C PRO A 227 2.59 -11.79 8.92
N THR A 228 3.26 -10.96 9.73
CA THR A 228 4.72 -10.73 9.73
C THR A 228 5.40 -11.64 10.72
#